data_558f096ab5ba4d59aa0350c1c16f3b11
#
_entry.id   558f096ab5ba4d59aa0350c1c16f3b11
#
_cell.length_a   1.000
_cell.length_b   1.000
_cell.length_c   1.000
_cell.angle_alpha   90.00
_cell.angle_beta   90.00
_cell.angle_gamma   90.00
#
_symmetry.space_group_name_H-M   'P 1'
#
loop_
_entity.id
_entity.type
_entity.pdbx_description
1 polymer ?
#
loop_
_entity_poly.entity_id
_entity_poly.type
_entity_poly.pdbx_seq_one_letter_code
_entity_poly.pdbx_strand_id
1 'polypeptide(L)'
;MPTVGIKKVILDKHFNRVYTEKEFDELCFEYGLELDEITSEKAAVEKERGTEAATDLNEQEVYKIDIPANRYDLLSVEGLARAIRIFKQEIPSPAYKFAEAPKAGLQKIIVKKETAQVRPFVVGAVLRDISFDADSYASFIDLQDKLHQNICRKRTLVAIGTHDLDTVQGPFEYRAEAPKDIKFKPLNQTKEYTAEELMTLYSTDSHLKAYLPIIQNHPVYPVIYDKNGVVCSMPPIINGEHSKITLNTKNVFIEATATDKQKAFVVLDTIVTLFSQYCSKPFTVEQVEVVYEETGVKEIYPLLSYREMTVTTPEINTKIGIQLKDEEMATLLNKMSLKAEVVAKETLKVVVPPTRHDILHACDVAEDVGVAYGYNNLVTRLPESNTVAVAFPINKLCDNLRIEIAAAGWTEALNFALCSRDDISSKLRQPDALSQAVHIGNPKTLEFQVARTSLLPGLLKTLASNRDMPLPLRLFELQDVIVKDAKMDVGARNERRLAAVYYNKAAGFEIIQGFLDRMMRMLKVNPSKDGTGYYIEADENPTYFPGRCAKIIGPKGVILGHIGALHPEVITSFGLTMPCGAVEFNVEPFL
;
A
#
# COMPACT_ATOMS: atom_id res chain seq x y z
N MET A 1 -1.04 0.03 6.62
CA MET A 1 0.07 -0.66 7.35
C MET A 1 -0.40 -2.06 7.70
N PRO A 2 0.47 -3.05 7.93
CA PRO A 2 0.03 -4.34 8.45
C PRO A 2 -0.43 -4.18 9.91
N THR A 3 -1.58 -4.77 10.24
CA THR A 3 -2.13 -4.77 11.58
C THR A 3 -1.90 -6.12 12.24
N VAL A 4 -1.39 -6.16 13.46
CA VAL A 4 -1.18 -7.38 14.24
C VAL A 4 -2.20 -7.44 15.37
N GLY A 5 -3.06 -8.45 15.36
CA GLY A 5 -4.02 -8.70 16.44
C GLY A 5 -3.43 -9.65 17.48
N ILE A 6 -3.27 -9.21 18.72
CA ILE A 6 -2.71 -10.00 19.82
C ILE A 6 -3.70 -10.03 20.98
N LYS A 7 -3.99 -11.25 21.51
CA LYS A 7 -4.80 -11.38 22.72
C LYS A 7 -4.08 -10.71 23.89
N LYS A 8 -4.80 -9.87 24.64
CA LYS A 8 -4.23 -9.11 25.78
C LYS A 8 -3.51 -10.01 26.76
N VAL A 9 -4.07 -11.17 27.08
CA VAL A 9 -3.46 -12.15 28.01
C VAL A 9 -2.09 -12.64 27.52
N ILE A 10 -1.93 -12.85 26.20
CA ILE A 10 -0.65 -13.25 25.62
C ILE A 10 0.34 -12.11 25.65
N LEU A 11 -0.13 -10.89 25.36
CA LEU A 11 0.66 -9.68 25.41
C LEU A 11 1.23 -9.45 26.83
N ASP A 12 0.36 -9.48 27.85
CA ASP A 12 0.74 -9.33 29.27
C ASP A 12 1.75 -10.40 29.71
N LYS A 13 1.58 -11.65 29.26
CA LYS A 13 2.52 -12.76 29.49
C LYS A 13 3.92 -12.46 28.93
N HIS A 14 4.02 -11.95 27.71
CA HIS A 14 5.30 -11.62 27.06
C HIS A 14 5.97 -10.39 27.67
N PHE A 15 5.19 -9.42 28.13
CA PHE A 15 5.72 -8.26 28.86
C PHE A 15 6.09 -8.56 30.30
N ASN A 16 5.60 -9.69 30.85
CA ASN A 16 5.69 -9.98 32.28
C ASN A 16 5.09 -8.87 33.16
N ARG A 17 4.10 -8.17 32.65
CA ARG A 17 3.40 -7.04 33.26
C ARG A 17 2.04 -6.86 32.63
N VAL A 18 1.05 -6.48 33.45
CA VAL A 18 -0.28 -6.09 32.97
C VAL A 18 -0.30 -4.58 32.76
N TYR A 19 -0.61 -4.16 31.55
CA TYR A 19 -0.83 -2.77 31.18
C TYR A 19 -2.33 -2.48 31.13
N THR A 20 -2.74 -1.29 31.58
CA THR A 20 -4.05 -0.75 31.24
C THR A 20 -4.06 -0.36 29.76
N GLU A 21 -5.23 -0.23 29.17
CA GLU A 21 -5.38 0.22 27.77
C GLU A 21 -4.61 1.52 27.51
N LYS A 22 -4.83 2.52 28.35
CA LYS A 22 -4.16 3.83 28.24
C LYS A 22 -2.64 3.74 28.35
N GLU A 23 -2.12 2.97 29.33
CA GLU A 23 -0.66 2.80 29.47
C GLU A 23 -0.05 2.09 28.26
N PHE A 24 -0.80 1.14 27.66
CA PHE A 24 -0.31 0.43 26.49
C PHE A 24 -0.37 1.30 25.23
N ASP A 25 -1.40 2.10 25.06
CA ASP A 25 -1.52 3.07 23.97
C ASP A 25 -0.39 4.12 24.05
N GLU A 26 -0.15 4.69 25.22
CA GLU A 26 0.97 5.61 25.45
C GLU A 26 2.33 4.95 25.14
N LEU A 27 2.51 3.68 25.53
CA LEU A 27 3.73 2.92 25.24
C LEU A 27 3.92 2.64 23.74
N CYS A 28 2.85 2.28 23.05
CA CYS A 28 2.87 2.14 21.58
C CYS A 28 3.29 3.45 20.93
N PHE A 29 2.67 4.55 21.32
CA PHE A 29 2.98 5.88 20.79
C PHE A 29 4.45 6.28 21.05
N GLU A 30 4.98 6.03 22.26
CA GLU A 30 6.39 6.28 22.56
C GLU A 30 7.36 5.50 21.66
N TYR A 31 6.99 4.27 21.31
CA TYR A 31 7.82 3.40 20.44
C TYR A 31 7.60 3.63 18.94
N GLY A 32 6.64 4.49 18.57
CA GLY A 32 6.32 4.80 17.17
C GLY A 32 5.35 3.80 16.55
N LEU A 33 4.45 3.23 17.34
CA LEU A 33 3.37 2.34 16.92
C LEU A 33 2.01 2.97 17.23
N GLU A 34 0.95 2.43 16.63
CA GLU A 34 -0.43 2.86 16.87
C GLU A 34 -1.29 1.68 17.35
N LEU A 35 -1.96 1.88 18.49
CA LEU A 35 -3.02 0.99 18.94
C LEU A 35 -4.31 1.37 18.20
N ASP A 36 -4.60 0.68 17.09
CA ASP A 36 -5.72 1.01 16.19
C ASP A 36 -7.09 0.70 16.81
N GLU A 37 -7.26 -0.51 17.34
CA GLU A 37 -8.56 -0.96 17.86
C GLU A 37 -8.37 -2.01 18.98
N ILE A 38 -9.23 -1.93 19.98
CA ILE A 38 -9.42 -3.02 20.95
C ILE A 38 -10.76 -3.68 20.66
N THR A 39 -10.72 -4.98 20.37
CA THR A 39 -11.88 -5.76 19.96
C THR A 39 -11.86 -7.15 20.59
N SER A 40 -12.86 -7.98 20.29
CA SER A 40 -12.84 -9.42 20.58
C SER A 40 -13.16 -10.20 19.31
N GLU A 41 -12.83 -11.50 19.27
CA GLU A 41 -13.21 -12.35 18.13
C GLU A 41 -14.71 -12.30 17.87
N LYS A 42 -15.51 -12.28 18.95
CA LYS A 42 -16.97 -12.15 18.91
C LYS A 42 -17.40 -10.83 18.29
N ALA A 43 -16.88 -9.71 18.78
CA ALA A 43 -17.22 -8.37 18.27
C ALA A 43 -16.79 -8.18 16.80
N ALA A 44 -15.65 -8.74 16.39
CA ALA A 44 -15.19 -8.68 15.01
C ALA A 44 -16.12 -9.43 14.06
N VAL A 45 -16.54 -10.64 14.42
CA VAL A 45 -17.45 -11.45 13.59
C VAL A 45 -18.88 -10.89 13.60
N GLU A 46 -19.34 -10.34 14.72
CA GLU A 46 -20.63 -9.60 14.78
C GLU A 46 -20.66 -8.43 13.81
N LYS A 47 -19.57 -7.68 13.70
CA LYS A 47 -19.44 -6.53 12.79
C LYS A 47 -19.42 -6.96 11.32
N GLU A 48 -18.83 -8.12 10.99
CA GLU A 48 -18.69 -8.60 9.61
C GLU A 48 -19.87 -9.47 9.13
N ARG A 49 -20.45 -10.31 9.99
CA ARG A 49 -21.40 -11.37 9.59
C ARG A 49 -22.70 -11.40 10.39
N GLY A 50 -22.87 -10.47 11.33
CA GLY A 50 -24.08 -10.39 12.18
C GLY A 50 -24.03 -11.26 13.44
N THR A 51 -24.94 -10.99 14.37
CA THR A 51 -24.97 -11.53 15.74
C THR A 51 -25.13 -13.07 15.81
N GLU A 52 -25.83 -13.67 14.83
CA GLU A 52 -26.09 -15.12 14.81
C GLU A 52 -24.81 -15.94 14.53
N ALA A 53 -23.82 -15.37 13.83
CA ALA A 53 -22.57 -16.05 13.50
C ALA A 53 -21.54 -16.02 14.66
N ALA A 54 -21.83 -15.29 15.74
CA ALA A 54 -20.88 -14.98 16.82
C ALA A 54 -21.17 -15.68 18.15
N THR A 55 -22.15 -16.61 18.19
CA THR A 55 -22.71 -17.16 19.45
C THR A 55 -21.75 -17.99 20.29
N ASP A 56 -20.70 -18.58 19.67
CA ASP A 56 -19.75 -19.50 20.36
C ASP A 56 -18.30 -18.97 20.35
N LEU A 57 -18.09 -17.68 20.05
CA LEU A 57 -16.75 -17.12 19.90
C LEU A 57 -16.21 -16.51 21.19
N ASN A 58 -14.88 -16.45 21.28
CA ASN A 58 -14.17 -15.98 22.46
C ASN A 58 -14.35 -14.48 22.67
N GLU A 59 -14.65 -14.07 23.91
CA GLU A 59 -14.80 -12.66 24.32
C GLU A 59 -13.48 -12.04 24.80
N GLN A 60 -12.35 -12.76 24.69
CA GLN A 60 -11.05 -12.21 25.09
C GLN A 60 -10.68 -10.99 24.27
N GLU A 61 -10.20 -9.96 24.96
CA GLU A 61 -9.72 -8.73 24.33
C GLU A 61 -8.54 -9.00 23.41
N VAL A 62 -8.63 -8.48 22.20
CA VAL A 62 -7.59 -8.51 21.17
C VAL A 62 -7.19 -7.07 20.85
N TYR A 63 -5.93 -6.78 21.06
CA TYR A 63 -5.32 -5.50 20.73
C TYR A 63 -4.83 -5.55 19.28
N LYS A 64 -5.36 -4.67 18.43
CA LYS A 64 -4.93 -4.49 17.05
C LYS A 64 -3.91 -3.35 17.00
N ILE A 65 -2.70 -3.68 16.62
CA ILE A 65 -1.57 -2.76 16.61
C ILE A 65 -1.11 -2.59 15.17
N ASP A 66 -1.05 -1.36 14.70
CA ASP A 66 -0.53 -1.03 13.38
C ASP A 66 0.99 -0.98 13.40
N ILE A 67 1.60 -1.76 12.51
CA ILE A 67 3.05 -1.92 12.41
C ILE A 67 3.54 -1.20 11.15
N PRO A 68 4.64 -0.41 11.22
CA PRO A 68 5.26 0.14 10.03
C PRO A 68 5.62 -0.94 9.01
N ALA A 69 5.39 -0.68 7.73
CA ALA A 69 5.48 -1.68 6.66
C ALA A 69 6.87 -2.28 6.46
N ASN A 70 7.93 -1.63 6.95
CA ASN A 70 9.33 -2.05 6.90
C ASN A 70 9.80 -2.78 8.18
N ARG A 71 8.97 -2.83 9.24
CA ARG A 71 9.30 -3.43 10.54
C ARG A 71 8.79 -4.87 10.64
N TYR A 72 9.40 -5.78 9.87
CA TYR A 72 9.03 -7.20 9.85
C TYR A 72 9.30 -7.90 11.19
N ASP A 73 10.25 -7.40 11.95
CA ASP A 73 10.61 -7.85 13.30
C ASP A 73 9.50 -7.66 14.34
N LEU A 74 8.49 -6.84 14.06
CA LEU A 74 7.38 -6.52 14.96
C LEU A 74 6.07 -7.25 14.59
N LEU A 75 6.07 -8.11 13.57
CA LEU A 75 4.86 -8.77 13.06
C LEU A 75 4.34 -9.92 13.92
N SER A 76 4.97 -10.21 15.05
CA SER A 76 4.51 -11.20 16.03
C SER A 76 4.66 -10.67 17.45
N VAL A 77 3.96 -11.28 18.40
CA VAL A 77 4.06 -10.90 19.83
C VAL A 77 5.48 -11.05 20.35
N GLU A 78 6.22 -12.07 19.88
CA GLU A 78 7.61 -12.34 20.26
C GLU A 78 8.54 -11.18 19.91
N GLY A 79 8.41 -10.66 18.69
CA GLY A 79 9.20 -9.54 18.22
C GLY A 79 8.78 -8.23 18.85
N LEU A 80 7.49 -7.95 18.87
CA LEU A 80 6.91 -6.73 19.43
C LEU A 80 7.27 -6.56 20.92
N ALA A 81 6.98 -7.58 21.73
CA ALA A 81 7.25 -7.50 23.17
C ALA A 81 8.76 -7.42 23.45
N ARG A 82 9.59 -8.16 22.71
CA ARG A 82 11.04 -8.09 22.84
C ARG A 82 11.57 -6.70 22.51
N ALA A 83 11.15 -6.12 21.41
CA ALA A 83 11.60 -4.80 20.96
C ALA A 83 11.22 -3.70 21.98
N ILE A 84 9.98 -3.71 22.46
CA ILE A 84 9.51 -2.74 23.48
C ILE A 84 10.24 -2.94 24.81
N ARG A 85 10.50 -4.19 25.25
CA ARG A 85 11.25 -4.44 26.48
C ARG A 85 12.72 -4.02 26.39
N ILE A 86 13.33 -4.12 25.21
CA ILE A 86 14.67 -3.55 24.96
C ILE A 86 14.60 -2.02 25.01
N PHE A 87 13.60 -1.42 24.39
CA PHE A 87 13.35 0.03 24.43
C PHE A 87 13.20 0.54 25.87
N LYS A 88 12.49 -0.19 26.72
CA LYS A 88 12.35 0.10 28.16
C LYS A 88 13.59 -0.27 28.96
N GLN A 89 14.63 -0.81 28.33
CA GLN A 89 15.87 -1.27 28.99
C GLN A 89 15.65 -2.38 30.05
N GLU A 90 14.59 -3.17 29.92
CA GLU A 90 14.29 -4.30 30.81
C GLU A 90 15.11 -5.53 30.48
N ILE A 91 15.45 -5.71 29.22
CA ILE A 91 16.26 -6.82 28.71
C ILE A 91 17.29 -6.31 27.71
N PRO A 92 18.45 -6.99 27.60
CA PRO A 92 19.41 -6.68 26.54
C PRO A 92 18.95 -7.20 25.18
N SER A 93 19.46 -6.61 24.09
CA SER A 93 19.29 -7.15 22.74
C SER A 93 19.97 -8.53 22.65
N PRO A 94 19.27 -9.57 22.13
CA PRO A 94 19.84 -10.90 22.04
C PRO A 94 20.96 -10.98 20.99
N ALA A 95 21.92 -11.87 21.22
CA ALA A 95 22.94 -12.22 20.25
C ALA A 95 22.50 -13.49 19.51
N TYR A 96 22.26 -13.38 18.21
CA TYR A 96 21.90 -14.52 17.35
C TYR A 96 23.18 -15.28 16.96
N LYS A 97 23.12 -16.61 17.08
CA LYS A 97 24.29 -17.49 16.87
C LYS A 97 23.90 -18.68 16.00
N PHE A 98 24.91 -19.26 15.36
CA PHE A 98 24.76 -20.56 14.69
C PHE A 98 25.03 -21.70 15.66
N ALA A 99 24.24 -22.76 15.49
CA ALA A 99 24.51 -24.03 16.14
C ALA A 99 25.81 -24.65 15.56
N GLU A 100 26.51 -25.42 16.38
CA GLU A 100 27.59 -26.26 15.86
C GLU A 100 27.04 -27.23 14.82
N ALA A 101 27.76 -27.40 13.72
CA ALA A 101 27.33 -28.34 12.68
C ALA A 101 27.19 -29.76 13.26
N PRO A 102 26.07 -30.43 13.00
CA PRO A 102 25.88 -31.82 13.43
C PRO A 102 27.01 -32.72 12.90
N LYS A 103 27.35 -33.78 13.63
CA LYS A 103 28.39 -34.75 13.18
C LYS A 103 28.09 -35.35 11.80
N ALA A 104 26.82 -35.44 11.42
CA ALA A 104 26.36 -35.90 10.11
C ALA A 104 26.44 -34.82 9.01
N GLY A 105 26.90 -33.61 9.32
CA GLY A 105 26.93 -32.45 8.44
C GLY A 105 25.60 -31.68 8.46
N LEU A 106 25.59 -30.50 7.79
CA LEU A 106 24.40 -29.67 7.66
C LEU A 106 23.35 -30.35 6.79
N GLN A 107 22.08 -30.04 7.03
CA GLN A 107 21.01 -30.36 6.09
C GLN A 107 21.31 -29.71 4.74
N LYS A 108 20.95 -30.40 3.64
CA LYS A 108 21.23 -29.92 2.28
C LYS A 108 19.97 -29.80 1.45
N ILE A 109 19.89 -28.74 0.67
CA ILE A 109 18.90 -28.57 -0.40
C ILE A 109 19.66 -28.57 -1.73
N ILE A 110 19.37 -29.52 -2.60
CA ILE A 110 19.95 -29.63 -3.95
C ILE A 110 18.99 -28.98 -4.94
N VAL A 111 19.41 -27.90 -5.57
CA VAL A 111 18.60 -27.13 -6.51
C VAL A 111 18.86 -27.63 -7.92
N LYS A 112 17.81 -28.10 -8.58
CA LYS A 112 17.86 -28.55 -9.97
C LYS A 112 17.66 -27.37 -10.93
N LYS A 113 18.26 -27.43 -12.12
CA LYS A 113 18.29 -26.31 -13.09
C LYS A 113 16.90 -25.85 -13.56
N GLU A 114 15.93 -26.76 -13.60
CA GLU A 114 14.59 -26.51 -14.10
C GLU A 114 13.83 -25.48 -13.24
N THR A 115 14.23 -25.33 -11.96
CA THR A 115 13.62 -24.35 -11.03
C THR A 115 13.78 -22.90 -11.49
N ALA A 116 14.84 -22.62 -12.29
CA ALA A 116 15.10 -21.30 -12.87
C ALA A 116 13.95 -20.80 -13.76
N GLN A 117 13.13 -21.70 -14.31
CA GLN A 117 11.99 -21.35 -15.16
C GLN A 117 10.81 -20.75 -14.36
N VAL A 118 10.74 -21.01 -13.05
CA VAL A 118 9.59 -20.61 -12.22
C VAL A 118 10.03 -19.81 -11.00
N ARG A 119 10.87 -20.39 -10.13
CA ARG A 119 11.35 -19.80 -8.88
C ARG A 119 12.80 -20.24 -8.63
N PRO A 120 13.79 -19.41 -9.04
CA PRO A 120 15.20 -19.83 -9.11
C PRO A 120 15.89 -20.00 -7.76
N PHE A 121 15.38 -19.38 -6.69
CA PHE A 121 16.07 -19.33 -5.41
C PHE A 121 15.35 -20.12 -4.34
N VAL A 122 16.14 -20.71 -3.44
CA VAL A 122 15.67 -21.32 -2.20
C VAL A 122 16.66 -21.04 -1.08
N VAL A 123 16.17 -20.82 0.11
CA VAL A 123 16.94 -20.68 1.35
C VAL A 123 16.34 -21.58 2.42
N GLY A 124 17.11 -21.96 3.44
CA GLY A 124 16.60 -22.84 4.49
C GLY A 124 17.33 -22.67 5.81
N ALA A 125 16.68 -23.12 6.87
CA ALA A 125 17.19 -23.14 8.24
C ALA A 125 16.55 -24.28 9.04
N VAL A 126 17.18 -24.64 10.18
CA VAL A 126 16.56 -25.58 11.12
C VAL A 126 16.52 -24.97 12.52
N LEU A 127 15.36 -25.03 13.15
CA LEU A 127 15.16 -24.76 14.58
C LEU A 127 15.19 -26.09 15.34
N ARG A 128 16.21 -26.30 16.17
CA ARG A 128 16.40 -27.53 16.94
C ARG A 128 15.82 -27.46 18.33
N ASP A 129 15.26 -28.58 18.76
CA ASP A 129 14.67 -28.75 20.10
C ASP A 129 13.74 -27.58 20.47
N ILE A 130 12.91 -27.17 19.53
CA ILE A 130 11.92 -26.12 19.75
C ILE A 130 10.77 -26.67 20.61
N SER A 131 10.23 -25.86 21.49
CA SER A 131 9.10 -26.22 22.32
C SER A 131 7.95 -25.25 22.09
N PHE A 132 6.91 -25.72 21.42
CA PHE A 132 5.68 -24.98 21.21
C PHE A 132 4.67 -25.23 22.32
N ASP A 133 4.03 -24.18 22.82
CA ASP A 133 2.70 -24.22 23.40
C ASP A 133 1.65 -23.79 22.35
N ALA A 134 0.38 -23.83 22.70
CA ALA A 134 -0.69 -23.48 21.76
C ALA A 134 -0.58 -22.03 21.25
N ASP A 135 -0.16 -21.11 22.11
CA ASP A 135 -0.04 -19.71 21.77
C ASP A 135 1.15 -19.45 20.84
N SER A 136 2.33 -19.97 21.15
CA SER A 136 3.54 -19.82 20.34
C SER A 136 3.42 -20.54 18.98
N TYR A 137 2.73 -21.68 18.94
CA TYR A 137 2.44 -22.36 17.67
C TYR A 137 1.50 -21.54 16.79
N ALA A 138 0.43 -20.99 17.36
CA ALA A 138 -0.50 -20.13 16.63
C ALA A 138 0.22 -18.86 16.12
N SER A 139 1.07 -18.25 16.96
CA SER A 139 1.89 -17.10 16.59
C SER A 139 2.87 -17.43 15.44
N PHE A 140 3.47 -18.63 15.45
CA PHE A 140 4.36 -19.10 14.38
C PHE A 140 3.65 -19.19 13.02
N ILE A 141 2.42 -19.72 13.02
CA ILE A 141 1.61 -19.81 11.80
C ILE A 141 1.15 -18.40 11.34
N ASP A 142 0.67 -17.58 12.28
CA ASP A 142 0.22 -16.22 11.98
C ASP A 142 1.35 -15.35 11.40
N LEU A 143 2.59 -15.45 11.94
CA LEU A 143 3.75 -14.75 11.38
C LEU A 143 4.00 -15.13 9.93
N GLN A 144 3.91 -16.42 9.57
CA GLN A 144 4.08 -16.87 8.19
C GLN A 144 3.04 -16.21 7.27
N ASP A 145 1.78 -16.15 7.70
CA ASP A 145 0.74 -15.48 6.94
C ASP A 145 0.96 -13.97 6.83
N LYS A 146 1.37 -13.31 7.91
CA LYS A 146 1.73 -11.88 7.88
C LYS A 146 2.88 -11.60 6.90
N LEU A 147 3.94 -12.40 6.93
CA LEU A 147 5.05 -12.27 5.98
C LEU A 147 4.59 -12.54 4.54
N HIS A 148 3.77 -13.56 4.30
CA HIS A 148 3.21 -13.86 2.99
C HIS A 148 2.38 -12.69 2.43
N GLN A 149 1.58 -12.03 3.25
CA GLN A 149 0.76 -10.88 2.81
C GLN A 149 1.60 -9.62 2.53
N ASN A 150 2.70 -9.42 3.28
CA ASN A 150 3.53 -8.22 3.24
C ASN A 150 4.74 -8.37 2.30
N ILE A 151 5.92 -8.64 2.86
CA ILE A 151 7.20 -8.69 2.12
C ILE A 151 7.20 -9.72 0.99
N CYS A 152 6.50 -10.83 1.16
CA CYS A 152 6.40 -11.88 0.15
C CYS A 152 5.42 -11.55 -0.99
N ARG A 153 4.70 -10.43 -0.94
CA ARG A 153 3.69 -9.98 -1.90
C ARG A 153 2.73 -11.10 -2.30
N LYS A 154 1.99 -11.61 -1.30
CA LYS A 154 1.04 -12.73 -1.48
C LYS A 154 1.70 -13.93 -2.14
N ARG A 155 2.86 -14.34 -1.62
CA ARG A 155 3.68 -15.49 -2.08
C ARG A 155 4.27 -15.37 -3.49
N THR A 156 4.09 -14.26 -4.19
CA THR A 156 4.67 -14.08 -5.53
C THR A 156 6.19 -14.00 -5.49
N LEU A 157 6.75 -13.28 -4.51
CA LEU A 157 8.19 -13.10 -4.39
C LEU A 157 8.85 -14.18 -3.53
N VAL A 158 8.26 -14.52 -2.39
CA VAL A 158 8.77 -15.56 -1.47
C VAL A 158 7.61 -16.40 -0.97
N ALA A 159 7.79 -17.70 -0.89
CA ALA A 159 6.86 -18.63 -0.25
C ALA A 159 7.59 -19.45 0.80
N ILE A 160 7.02 -19.56 1.98
CA ILE A 160 7.58 -20.22 3.16
C ILE A 160 6.96 -21.60 3.29
N GLY A 161 7.79 -22.62 3.50
CA GLY A 161 7.38 -23.95 3.91
C GLY A 161 8.02 -24.30 5.24
N THR A 162 7.27 -24.96 6.10
CA THR A 162 7.73 -25.41 7.42
C THR A 162 7.38 -26.89 7.60
N HIS A 163 8.37 -27.67 8.03
CA HIS A 163 8.28 -29.14 8.06
C HIS A 163 8.81 -29.70 9.37
N ASP A 164 8.16 -30.75 9.83
CA ASP A 164 8.67 -31.57 10.95
C ASP A 164 9.84 -32.42 10.45
N LEU A 165 11.06 -32.02 10.83
CA LEU A 165 12.28 -32.68 10.37
C LEU A 165 12.43 -34.12 10.87
N ASP A 166 11.68 -34.52 11.90
CA ASP A 166 11.69 -35.90 12.41
C ASP A 166 10.86 -36.84 11.52
N THR A 167 10.04 -36.31 10.60
CA THR A 167 9.22 -37.09 9.65
C THR A 167 9.82 -37.16 8.25
N VAL A 168 10.82 -36.33 7.93
CA VAL A 168 11.47 -36.24 6.61
C VAL A 168 12.98 -36.33 6.73
N GLN A 169 13.65 -36.75 5.66
CA GLN A 169 15.10 -36.94 5.66
C GLN A 169 15.78 -36.19 4.50
N GLY A 170 16.84 -35.44 4.83
CA GLY A 170 17.71 -34.85 3.81
C GLY A 170 18.70 -35.88 3.20
N PRO A 171 19.34 -35.55 2.07
CA PRO A 171 19.27 -34.26 1.40
C PRO A 171 17.90 -34.03 0.73
N PHE A 172 17.44 -32.78 0.76
CA PHE A 172 16.23 -32.35 0.08
C PHE A 172 16.55 -31.97 -1.37
N GLU A 173 15.63 -32.25 -2.27
CA GLU A 173 15.77 -31.84 -3.68
C GLU A 173 14.69 -30.84 -4.07
N TYR A 174 15.13 -29.67 -4.48
CA TYR A 174 14.26 -28.65 -5.05
C TYR A 174 14.25 -28.77 -6.57
N ARG A 175 13.11 -29.18 -7.12
CA ARG A 175 12.92 -29.49 -8.54
C ARG A 175 11.79 -28.63 -9.12
N ALA A 176 11.71 -28.62 -10.45
CA ALA A 176 10.53 -28.16 -11.16
C ALA A 176 10.13 -29.24 -12.19
N GLU A 177 8.93 -29.75 -12.09
CA GLU A 177 8.44 -30.90 -12.83
C GLU A 177 7.09 -30.60 -13.49
N ALA A 178 6.70 -31.39 -14.50
CA ALA A 178 5.39 -31.23 -15.12
C ALA A 178 4.27 -31.50 -14.10
N PRO A 179 3.16 -30.74 -14.12
CA PRO A 179 2.10 -30.84 -13.10
C PRO A 179 1.51 -32.23 -12.92
N LYS A 180 1.45 -33.02 -14.00
CA LYS A 180 0.96 -34.41 -13.99
C LYS A 180 1.88 -35.39 -13.28
N ASP A 181 3.19 -35.08 -13.19
CA ASP A 181 4.21 -35.98 -12.64
C ASP A 181 4.42 -35.76 -11.14
N ILE A 182 3.94 -34.64 -10.60
CA ILE A 182 3.96 -34.33 -9.16
C ILE A 182 2.71 -34.91 -8.52
N LYS A 183 2.87 -35.88 -7.62
CA LYS A 183 1.76 -36.53 -6.92
C LYS A 183 2.06 -36.63 -5.43
N PHE A 184 1.15 -36.12 -4.60
CA PHE A 184 1.28 -36.20 -3.15
C PHE A 184 -0.06 -35.98 -2.44
N LYS A 185 -0.07 -36.24 -1.13
CA LYS A 185 -1.16 -35.90 -0.23
C LYS A 185 -0.93 -34.49 0.34
N PRO A 186 -1.71 -33.47 -0.08
CA PRO A 186 -1.51 -32.12 0.39
C PRO A 186 -2.05 -31.92 1.81
N LEU A 187 -1.61 -30.88 2.47
CA LEU A 187 -1.97 -30.51 3.83
C LEU A 187 -3.50 -30.48 4.03
N ASN A 188 -3.96 -31.13 5.10
CA ASN A 188 -5.37 -31.26 5.48
C ASN A 188 -6.23 -32.05 4.47
N GLN A 189 -5.64 -32.78 3.54
CA GLN A 189 -6.35 -33.70 2.64
C GLN A 189 -6.16 -35.17 3.08
N THR A 190 -7.11 -36.01 2.71
CA THR A 190 -7.07 -37.45 3.02
C THR A 190 -6.55 -38.29 1.87
N LYS A 191 -6.57 -37.77 0.64
CA LYS A 191 -6.21 -38.47 -0.59
C LYS A 191 -4.98 -37.85 -1.24
N GLU A 192 -4.32 -38.60 -2.10
CA GLU A 192 -3.29 -38.08 -3.00
C GLU A 192 -3.92 -37.47 -4.25
N TYR A 193 -3.31 -36.43 -4.72
CA TYR A 193 -3.69 -35.71 -5.95
C TYR A 193 -2.44 -35.42 -6.78
N THR A 194 -2.60 -35.35 -8.09
CA THR A 194 -1.59 -34.73 -8.96
C THR A 194 -1.64 -33.20 -8.82
N ALA A 195 -0.55 -32.51 -9.15
CA ALA A 195 -0.54 -31.06 -9.09
C ALA A 195 -1.56 -30.43 -10.07
N GLU A 196 -1.86 -31.08 -11.18
CA GLU A 196 -2.91 -30.65 -12.13
C GLU A 196 -4.31 -30.73 -11.48
N GLU A 197 -4.62 -31.85 -10.80
CA GLU A 197 -5.87 -32.03 -10.06
C GLU A 197 -6.00 -31.02 -8.92
N LEU A 198 -4.89 -30.65 -8.25
CA LEU A 198 -4.87 -29.65 -7.18
C LEU A 198 -5.23 -28.24 -7.67
N MET A 199 -4.83 -27.86 -8.89
CA MET A 199 -5.23 -26.58 -9.47
C MET A 199 -6.76 -26.50 -9.63
N THR A 200 -7.38 -27.61 -10.03
CA THR A 200 -8.85 -27.68 -10.13
C THR A 200 -9.51 -27.69 -8.76
N LEU A 201 -9.00 -28.50 -7.82
CA LEU A 201 -9.52 -28.61 -6.46
C LEU A 201 -9.52 -27.26 -5.74
N TYR A 202 -8.41 -26.54 -5.79
CA TYR A 202 -8.23 -25.26 -5.10
C TYR A 202 -8.79 -24.05 -5.84
N SER A 203 -9.33 -24.20 -7.04
CA SER A 203 -9.99 -23.10 -7.77
C SER A 203 -11.21 -22.54 -7.05
N THR A 204 -11.84 -23.34 -6.19
CA THR A 204 -13.01 -22.97 -5.37
C THR A 204 -12.64 -22.70 -3.90
N ASP A 205 -11.40 -22.94 -3.50
CA ASP A 205 -10.94 -22.70 -2.13
C ASP A 205 -10.74 -21.20 -1.86
N SER A 206 -11.33 -20.69 -0.79
CA SER A 206 -11.30 -19.25 -0.47
C SER A 206 -9.90 -18.71 -0.16
N HIS A 207 -9.00 -19.54 0.38
CA HIS A 207 -7.65 -19.14 0.77
C HIS A 207 -6.63 -19.38 -0.33
N LEU A 208 -6.65 -20.55 -0.98
CA LEU A 208 -5.61 -20.95 -1.93
C LEU A 208 -5.83 -20.45 -3.34
N LYS A 209 -7.09 -20.18 -3.74
CA LYS A 209 -7.45 -19.70 -5.08
C LYS A 209 -6.60 -18.48 -5.52
N ALA A 210 -6.30 -17.57 -4.60
CA ALA A 210 -5.55 -16.35 -4.90
C ALA A 210 -4.09 -16.61 -5.32
N TYR A 211 -3.53 -17.77 -4.97
CA TYR A 211 -2.13 -18.13 -5.24
C TYR A 211 -1.96 -18.97 -6.51
N LEU A 212 -3.01 -19.62 -7.00
CA LEU A 212 -2.94 -20.49 -8.20
C LEU A 212 -2.38 -19.78 -9.44
N PRO A 213 -2.76 -18.53 -9.75
CA PRO A 213 -2.25 -17.81 -10.92
C PRO A 213 -0.73 -17.64 -10.94
N ILE A 214 -0.05 -17.76 -9.79
CA ILE A 214 1.40 -17.57 -9.68
C ILE A 214 2.16 -18.61 -10.52
N ILE A 215 1.68 -19.86 -10.54
CA ILE A 215 2.35 -20.96 -11.28
C ILE A 215 1.47 -21.62 -12.35
N GLN A 216 0.19 -21.37 -12.35
CA GLN A 216 -0.80 -22.08 -13.21
C GLN A 216 -0.44 -22.12 -14.69
N ASN A 217 0.15 -21.05 -15.21
CA ASN A 217 0.50 -20.93 -16.63
C ASN A 217 1.94 -21.37 -16.96
N HIS A 218 2.70 -21.86 -15.97
CA HIS A 218 4.04 -22.37 -16.20
C HIS A 218 4.01 -23.84 -16.66
N PRO A 219 4.92 -24.24 -17.54
CA PRO A 219 4.98 -25.62 -18.02
C PRO A 219 5.44 -26.62 -16.96
N VAL A 220 6.12 -26.13 -15.93
CA VAL A 220 6.63 -26.90 -14.79
C VAL A 220 6.26 -26.21 -13.49
N TYR A 221 6.02 -27.01 -12.43
CA TYR A 221 5.73 -26.50 -11.09
C TYR A 221 6.86 -26.82 -10.13
N PRO A 222 7.21 -25.90 -9.23
CA PRO A 222 8.26 -26.13 -8.25
C PRO A 222 7.77 -27.09 -7.17
N VAL A 223 8.66 -27.98 -6.75
CA VAL A 223 8.37 -29.02 -5.75
C VAL A 223 9.63 -29.34 -4.96
N ILE A 224 9.48 -29.61 -3.66
CA ILE A 224 10.57 -30.04 -2.79
C ILE A 224 10.31 -31.46 -2.32
N TYR A 225 11.28 -32.33 -2.57
CA TYR A 225 11.29 -33.74 -2.14
C TYR A 225 12.28 -33.97 -1.00
N ASP A 226 11.96 -34.93 -0.14
CA ASP A 226 12.94 -35.50 0.76
C ASP A 226 13.78 -36.59 0.06
N LYS A 227 14.76 -37.16 0.76
CA LYS A 227 15.59 -38.26 0.27
C LYS A 227 14.81 -39.50 -0.21
N ASN A 228 13.63 -39.73 0.35
CA ASN A 228 12.80 -40.89 0.06
C ASN A 228 11.79 -40.64 -1.06
N GLY A 229 11.84 -39.47 -1.69
CA GLY A 229 10.93 -39.06 -2.74
C GLY A 229 9.55 -38.60 -2.21
N VAL A 230 9.44 -38.27 -0.92
CA VAL A 230 8.22 -37.71 -0.34
C VAL A 230 8.18 -36.22 -0.62
N VAL A 231 7.05 -35.73 -1.11
CA VAL A 231 6.85 -34.30 -1.35
C VAL A 231 6.66 -33.57 -0.03
N CYS A 232 7.60 -32.67 0.28
CA CYS A 232 7.51 -31.77 1.42
C CYS A 232 6.58 -30.57 1.14
N SER A 233 6.75 -29.96 -0.03
CA SER A 233 5.94 -28.80 -0.45
C SER A 233 5.86 -28.67 -1.97
N MET A 234 4.79 -28.02 -2.43
CA MET A 234 4.62 -27.51 -3.80
C MET A 234 4.48 -25.98 -3.71
N PRO A 235 5.61 -25.25 -3.62
CA PRO A 235 5.56 -23.79 -3.51
C PRO A 235 4.99 -23.15 -4.78
N PRO A 236 4.31 -22.01 -4.70
CA PRO A 236 3.92 -21.28 -3.51
C PRO A 236 2.54 -21.67 -2.97
N ILE A 237 2.03 -22.84 -3.35
CA ILE A 237 0.62 -23.22 -3.11
C ILE A 237 0.42 -23.88 -1.76
N ILE A 238 1.04 -25.08 -1.54
CA ILE A 238 0.74 -25.89 -0.36
C ILE A 238 1.85 -26.86 0.03
N ASN A 239 1.93 -27.17 1.33
CA ASN A 239 2.82 -28.19 1.87
C ASN A 239 2.17 -29.60 1.80
N GLY A 240 2.99 -30.62 1.93
CA GLY A 240 2.53 -32.01 2.10
C GLY A 240 2.04 -32.28 3.53
N GLU A 241 1.06 -33.17 3.67
CA GLU A 241 0.53 -33.60 4.97
C GLU A 241 1.57 -34.37 5.79
N HIS A 242 2.46 -35.13 5.13
CA HIS A 242 3.44 -35.98 5.78
C HIS A 242 4.39 -35.23 6.71
N SER A 243 4.81 -34.06 6.29
CA SER A 243 5.78 -33.21 7.01
C SER A 243 5.14 -32.11 7.86
N LYS A 244 3.84 -32.20 8.12
CA LYS A 244 3.08 -31.21 8.89
C LYS A 244 3.68 -31.02 10.28
N ILE A 245 3.95 -29.78 10.65
CA ILE A 245 4.35 -29.41 12.01
C ILE A 245 3.15 -29.49 12.96
N THR A 246 3.42 -29.84 14.20
CA THR A 246 2.42 -29.98 15.28
C THR A 246 2.98 -29.38 16.58
N LEU A 247 2.15 -29.33 17.63
CA LEU A 247 2.61 -28.93 18.97
C LEU A 247 3.73 -29.84 19.53
N ASN A 248 3.84 -31.07 19.02
CA ASN A 248 4.85 -32.04 19.47
C ASN A 248 6.14 -32.00 18.64
N THR A 249 6.17 -31.24 17.55
CA THR A 249 7.36 -31.10 16.71
C THR A 249 8.51 -30.49 17.50
N LYS A 250 9.68 -31.13 17.43
CA LYS A 250 10.91 -30.69 18.12
C LYS A 250 11.92 -30.06 17.19
N ASN A 251 11.95 -30.51 15.94
CA ASN A 251 12.90 -30.01 14.95
C ASN A 251 12.12 -29.47 13.74
N VAL A 252 12.17 -28.17 13.55
CA VAL A 252 11.47 -27.52 12.43
C VAL A 252 12.47 -27.21 11.32
N PHE A 253 12.29 -27.84 10.16
CA PHE A 253 12.96 -27.45 8.93
C PHE A 253 12.13 -26.39 8.23
N ILE A 254 12.76 -25.26 7.94
CA ILE A 254 12.17 -24.10 7.27
C ILE A 254 12.81 -24.00 5.89
N GLU A 255 12.00 -23.92 4.86
CA GLU A 255 12.44 -23.55 3.52
C GLU A 255 11.69 -22.31 3.02
N ALA A 256 12.34 -21.52 2.20
CA ALA A 256 11.67 -20.42 1.51
C ALA A 256 12.14 -20.37 0.05
N THR A 257 11.19 -20.63 -0.87
CA THR A 257 11.45 -20.51 -2.30
C THR A 257 11.13 -19.11 -2.78
N ALA A 258 11.90 -18.58 -3.75
CA ALA A 258 11.79 -17.19 -4.12
C ALA A 258 12.10 -16.90 -5.58
N THR A 259 11.50 -15.80 -6.06
CA THR A 259 11.90 -15.10 -7.28
C THR A 259 12.83 -13.91 -6.97
N ASP A 260 12.84 -13.47 -5.69
CA ASP A 260 13.70 -12.40 -5.17
C ASP A 260 14.56 -12.95 -4.02
N LYS A 261 15.86 -13.10 -4.27
CA LYS A 261 16.82 -13.70 -3.34
C LYS A 261 17.00 -12.87 -2.06
N GLN A 262 17.04 -11.54 -2.21
CA GLN A 262 17.22 -10.64 -1.06
C GLN A 262 16.04 -10.71 -0.08
N LYS A 263 14.82 -10.75 -0.61
CA LYS A 263 13.62 -10.92 0.22
C LYS A 263 13.56 -12.29 0.89
N ALA A 264 14.08 -13.34 0.23
CA ALA A 264 14.17 -14.65 0.86
C ALA A 264 15.05 -14.63 2.11
N PHE A 265 16.19 -13.93 2.08
CA PHE A 265 17.06 -13.75 3.25
C PHE A 265 16.35 -13.04 4.39
N VAL A 266 15.70 -11.91 4.09
CA VAL A 266 14.96 -11.12 5.09
C VAL A 266 13.86 -11.95 5.75
N VAL A 267 13.10 -12.70 4.96
CA VAL A 267 12.01 -13.56 5.45
C VAL A 267 12.55 -14.67 6.35
N LEU A 268 13.61 -15.36 5.91
CA LEU A 268 14.20 -16.44 6.70
C LEU A 268 14.79 -15.93 8.01
N ASP A 269 15.60 -14.86 7.95
CA ASP A 269 16.19 -14.24 9.14
C ASP A 269 15.11 -13.77 10.11
N THR A 270 14.01 -13.19 9.62
CA THR A 270 12.89 -12.76 10.47
C THR A 270 12.27 -13.94 11.22
N ILE A 271 11.94 -15.03 10.54
CA ILE A 271 11.32 -16.20 11.20
C ILE A 271 12.25 -16.79 12.25
N VAL A 272 13.52 -17.04 11.90
CA VAL A 272 14.44 -17.72 12.82
C VAL A 272 14.86 -16.85 14.00
N THR A 273 14.99 -15.54 13.81
CA THR A 273 15.31 -14.62 14.92
C THR A 273 14.16 -14.45 15.91
N LEU A 274 12.91 -14.54 15.43
CA LEU A 274 11.75 -14.44 16.29
C LEU A 274 11.53 -15.72 17.09
N PHE A 275 11.57 -16.89 16.46
CA PHE A 275 11.17 -18.15 17.07
C PHE A 275 12.29 -19.01 17.65
N SER A 276 13.57 -18.72 17.36
CA SER A 276 14.69 -19.40 18.02
C SER A 276 14.76 -19.17 19.54
N GLN A 277 14.02 -18.23 20.07
CA GLN A 277 13.87 -18.06 21.53
C GLN A 277 13.23 -19.29 22.22
N TYR A 278 12.44 -20.08 21.48
CA TYR A 278 11.77 -21.27 21.98
C TYR A 278 12.61 -22.56 21.81
N CYS A 279 13.79 -22.45 21.21
CA CYS A 279 14.73 -23.57 21.13
C CYS A 279 15.39 -23.84 22.48
N SER A 280 15.84 -25.06 22.72
CA SER A 280 16.56 -25.45 23.96
C SER A 280 17.84 -24.61 24.19
N LYS A 281 18.49 -24.16 23.09
CA LYS A 281 19.52 -23.11 23.11
C LYS A 281 18.91 -21.84 22.48
N PRO A 282 18.39 -20.91 23.29
CA PRO A 282 17.74 -19.72 22.78
C PRO A 282 18.62 -18.91 21.82
N PHE A 283 18.01 -18.34 20.78
CA PHE A 283 18.66 -17.51 19.76
C PHE A 283 19.79 -18.22 19.00
N THR A 284 19.72 -19.56 18.93
CA THR A 284 20.68 -20.39 18.20
C THR A 284 19.98 -21.11 17.06
N VAL A 285 20.52 -21.00 15.85
CA VAL A 285 19.90 -21.52 14.61
C VAL A 285 20.87 -22.46 13.90
N GLU A 286 20.39 -23.61 13.44
CA GLU A 286 21.19 -24.51 12.60
C GLU A 286 21.11 -24.10 11.15
N GLN A 287 22.26 -24.04 10.50
CA GLN A 287 22.35 -23.66 9.09
C GLN A 287 22.04 -24.82 8.15
N VAL A 288 21.64 -24.47 6.92
CA VAL A 288 21.34 -25.38 5.82
C VAL A 288 22.23 -25.03 4.63
N GLU A 289 22.85 -26.03 4.00
CA GLU A 289 23.64 -25.86 2.77
C GLU A 289 22.73 -25.98 1.54
N VAL A 290 22.70 -24.96 0.70
CA VAL A 290 21.99 -24.97 -0.58
C VAL A 290 23.02 -25.18 -1.69
N VAL A 291 22.81 -26.20 -2.51
CA VAL A 291 23.75 -26.59 -3.59
C VAL A 291 23.03 -26.49 -4.93
N TYR A 292 23.47 -25.56 -5.77
CA TYR A 292 23.00 -25.45 -7.14
C TYR A 292 23.75 -26.46 -8.02
N GLU A 293 23.08 -27.54 -8.42
CA GLU A 293 23.70 -28.68 -9.09
C GLU A 293 24.38 -28.29 -10.42
N GLU A 294 23.75 -27.42 -11.20
CA GLU A 294 24.25 -27.01 -12.52
C GLU A 294 25.56 -26.21 -12.43
N THR A 295 25.68 -25.32 -11.45
CA THR A 295 26.81 -24.40 -11.30
C THR A 295 27.83 -24.87 -10.29
N GLY A 296 27.49 -25.84 -9.44
CA GLY A 296 28.28 -26.29 -8.31
C GLY A 296 28.40 -25.26 -7.18
N VAL A 297 27.66 -24.14 -7.26
CA VAL A 297 27.67 -23.10 -6.23
C VAL A 297 27.03 -23.64 -4.95
N LYS A 298 27.68 -23.39 -3.83
CA LYS A 298 27.21 -23.74 -2.49
C LYS A 298 27.01 -22.48 -1.68
N GLU A 299 25.85 -22.38 -1.06
CA GLU A 299 25.48 -21.25 -0.20
C GLU A 299 24.95 -21.79 1.13
N ILE A 300 25.23 -21.09 2.20
CA ILE A 300 24.82 -21.51 3.56
C ILE A 300 23.87 -20.48 4.14
N TYR A 301 22.75 -20.91 4.66
CA TYR A 301 21.68 -20.07 5.21
C TYR A 301 21.23 -20.58 6.59
N PRO A 302 20.66 -19.70 7.45
CA PRO A 302 20.47 -18.26 7.29
C PRO A 302 21.80 -17.50 7.35
N LEU A 303 21.79 -16.23 6.91
CA LEU A 303 22.99 -15.40 6.94
C LEU A 303 23.21 -14.77 8.31
N LEU A 304 22.16 -14.37 9.00
CA LEU A 304 22.15 -13.66 10.30
C LEU A 304 23.23 -12.57 10.37
N SER A 305 23.34 -11.80 9.30
CA SER A 305 24.43 -10.83 9.12
C SER A 305 24.25 -9.62 10.03
N TYR A 306 25.25 -9.36 10.86
CA TYR A 306 25.40 -8.10 11.58
C TYR A 306 26.08 -7.10 10.65
N ARG A 307 25.35 -6.03 10.28
CA ARG A 307 25.86 -5.01 9.37
C ARG A 307 26.46 -3.86 10.18
N GLU A 308 27.58 -3.33 9.74
CA GLU A 308 28.23 -2.20 10.39
C GLU A 308 28.06 -0.93 9.54
N MET A 309 27.78 0.18 10.19
CA MET A 309 27.75 1.49 9.57
C MET A 309 28.34 2.54 10.50
N THR A 310 28.86 3.61 9.90
CA THR A 310 29.39 4.77 10.63
C THR A 310 28.48 5.95 10.39
N VAL A 311 28.09 6.63 11.46
CA VAL A 311 27.28 7.86 11.42
C VAL A 311 27.92 8.93 12.26
N THR A 312 27.59 10.20 12.00
CA THR A 312 28.12 11.31 12.77
C THR A 312 27.04 11.97 13.62
N THR A 313 27.39 12.32 14.86
CA THR A 313 26.47 13.01 15.77
C THR A 313 25.94 14.33 15.23
N PRO A 314 26.77 15.20 14.56
CA PRO A 314 26.27 16.44 13.98
C PRO A 314 25.26 16.22 12.85
N GLU A 315 25.43 15.19 12.02
CA GLU A 315 24.50 14.87 10.92
C GLU A 315 23.12 14.52 11.47
N ILE A 316 23.08 13.61 12.46
CA ILE A 316 21.84 13.17 13.09
C ILE A 316 21.18 14.32 13.85
N ASN A 317 21.95 15.07 14.65
CA ASN A 317 21.45 16.25 15.39
C ASN A 317 20.83 17.28 14.46
N THR A 318 21.47 17.57 13.33
CA THR A 318 20.97 18.52 12.33
C THR A 318 19.67 18.01 11.69
N LYS A 319 19.59 16.71 11.39
CA LYS A 319 18.43 16.11 10.73
C LYS A 319 17.18 16.13 11.62
N ILE A 320 17.36 15.85 12.91
CA ILE A 320 16.25 15.83 13.89
C ILE A 320 15.96 17.22 14.46
N GLY A 321 16.95 18.11 14.50
CA GLY A 321 16.85 19.45 15.10
C GLY A 321 17.10 19.45 16.62
N ILE A 322 17.96 18.56 17.10
CA ILE A 322 18.33 18.39 18.52
C ILE A 322 19.84 18.63 18.73
N GLN A 323 20.30 18.52 19.98
CA GLN A 323 21.71 18.65 20.36
C GLN A 323 22.04 17.58 21.39
N LEU A 324 22.36 16.38 20.94
CA LEU A 324 22.83 15.28 21.79
C LEU A 324 24.34 15.17 21.72
N LYS A 325 24.93 14.67 22.80
CA LYS A 325 26.33 14.20 22.84
C LYS A 325 26.43 12.80 22.29
N ASP A 326 27.65 12.38 21.96
CA ASP A 326 27.92 11.07 21.36
C ASP A 326 27.42 9.91 22.22
N GLU A 327 27.64 9.95 23.54
CA GLU A 327 27.25 8.91 24.48
C GLU A 327 25.73 8.84 24.69
N GLU A 328 25.06 9.99 24.69
CA GLU A 328 23.60 10.07 24.77
C GLU A 328 22.96 9.45 23.53
N MET A 329 23.48 9.78 22.36
CA MET A 329 23.01 9.21 21.08
C MET A 329 23.23 7.70 21.01
N ALA A 330 24.42 7.21 21.42
CA ALA A 330 24.69 5.78 21.51
C ALA A 330 23.71 5.06 22.44
N THR A 331 23.36 5.68 23.58
CA THR A 331 22.38 5.13 24.53
C THR A 331 20.98 5.03 23.90
N LEU A 332 20.54 6.03 23.14
CA LEU A 332 19.25 6.00 22.45
C LEU A 332 19.21 4.91 21.38
N LEU A 333 20.26 4.76 20.58
CA LEU A 333 20.35 3.71 19.58
C LEU A 333 20.32 2.30 20.18
N ASN A 334 20.95 2.12 21.33
CA ASN A 334 20.91 0.84 22.04
C ASN A 334 19.49 0.47 22.53
N LYS A 335 18.63 1.44 22.82
CA LYS A 335 17.21 1.21 23.10
C LYS A 335 16.43 0.70 21.88
N MET A 336 16.89 1.02 20.68
CA MET A 336 16.24 0.63 19.41
C MET A 336 16.76 -0.71 18.86
N SER A 337 17.30 -1.57 19.74
CA SER A 337 17.88 -2.88 19.39
C SER A 337 19.13 -2.81 18.50
N LEU A 338 19.73 -1.65 18.34
CA LEU A 338 21.02 -1.49 17.67
C LEU A 338 22.15 -1.62 18.70
N LYS A 339 23.38 -1.78 18.24
CA LYS A 339 24.55 -1.68 19.11
C LYS A 339 25.43 -0.52 18.63
N ALA A 340 25.41 0.58 19.36
CA ALA A 340 26.15 1.80 19.04
C ALA A 340 27.29 2.02 20.02
N GLU A 341 28.46 2.35 19.51
CA GLU A 341 29.68 2.64 20.25
C GLU A 341 30.33 3.92 19.70
N VAL A 342 30.81 4.80 20.61
CA VAL A 342 31.58 5.99 20.23
C VAL A 342 33.00 5.53 19.85
N VAL A 343 33.40 5.72 18.60
CA VAL A 343 34.73 5.30 18.11
C VAL A 343 35.69 6.46 17.94
N ALA A 344 35.18 7.66 17.76
CA ALA A 344 35.96 8.91 17.72
C ALA A 344 35.03 10.08 18.11
N LYS A 345 35.60 11.27 18.32
CA LYS A 345 34.82 12.48 18.55
C LYS A 345 33.80 12.67 17.41
N GLU A 346 32.53 12.87 17.76
CA GLU A 346 31.43 13.06 16.85
C GLU A 346 31.18 11.88 15.87
N THR A 347 31.68 10.68 16.20
CA THR A 347 31.57 9.52 15.31
C THR A 347 31.15 8.27 16.07
N LEU A 348 30.04 7.68 15.64
CA LEU A 348 29.52 6.43 16.17
C LEU A 348 29.63 5.31 15.15
N LYS A 349 30.05 4.14 15.63
CA LYS A 349 29.92 2.86 14.93
C LYS A 349 28.61 2.23 15.38
N VAL A 350 27.73 1.92 14.43
CA VAL A 350 26.41 1.29 14.67
C VAL A 350 26.43 -0.09 14.05
N VAL A 351 26.18 -1.11 14.87
CA VAL A 351 26.03 -2.50 14.42
C VAL A 351 24.55 -2.82 14.39
N VAL A 352 24.04 -3.14 13.22
CA VAL A 352 22.65 -3.46 12.92
C VAL A 352 22.45 -4.97 12.98
N PRO A 353 21.60 -5.49 13.88
CA PRO A 353 21.35 -6.92 14.01
C PRO A 353 20.51 -7.48 12.84
N PRO A 354 20.48 -8.80 12.64
CA PRO A 354 19.72 -9.44 11.57
C PRO A 354 18.19 -9.33 11.69
N THR A 355 17.69 -8.71 12.74
CA THR A 355 16.26 -8.38 12.90
C THR A 355 15.88 -7.05 12.29
N ARG A 356 16.83 -6.12 12.15
CA ARG A 356 16.59 -4.75 11.71
C ARG A 356 16.98 -4.58 10.23
N HIS A 357 16.16 -5.18 9.34
CA HIS A 357 16.35 -5.08 7.89
C HIS A 357 15.95 -3.72 7.31
N ASP A 358 15.23 -2.92 8.08
CA ASP A 358 14.80 -1.56 7.77
C ASP A 358 15.95 -0.54 7.78
N ILE A 359 16.98 -0.75 8.59
CA ILE A 359 18.13 0.15 8.70
C ILE A 359 19.10 -0.07 7.55
N LEU A 360 19.11 0.83 6.57
CA LEU A 360 19.96 0.75 5.37
C LEU A 360 20.91 1.94 5.25
N HIS A 361 20.52 3.11 5.76
CA HIS A 361 21.26 4.37 5.64
C HIS A 361 21.27 5.15 6.96
N ALA A 362 22.10 6.20 7.03
CA ALA A 362 22.17 7.08 8.18
C ALA A 362 20.83 7.77 8.52
N CYS A 363 19.94 7.94 7.54
CA CYS A 363 18.60 8.49 7.80
C CYS A 363 17.72 7.56 8.63
N ASP A 364 17.87 6.24 8.48
CA ASP A 364 17.11 5.26 9.26
C ASP A 364 17.62 5.24 10.71
N VAL A 365 18.95 5.43 10.89
CA VAL A 365 19.54 5.61 12.24
C VAL A 365 19.03 6.91 12.89
N ALA A 366 18.89 7.99 12.11
CA ALA A 366 18.34 9.24 12.63
C ALA A 366 16.87 9.09 13.02
N GLU A 367 16.07 8.32 12.29
CA GLU A 367 14.68 8.00 12.65
C GLU A 367 14.63 7.28 14.02
N ASP A 368 15.45 6.25 14.20
CA ASP A 368 15.54 5.52 15.49
C ASP A 368 15.96 6.44 16.66
N VAL A 369 16.93 7.32 16.44
CA VAL A 369 17.30 8.33 17.47
C VAL A 369 16.12 9.23 17.79
N GLY A 370 15.38 9.68 16.77
CA GLY A 370 14.19 10.54 16.94
C GLY A 370 13.09 9.85 17.76
N VAL A 371 12.80 8.60 17.46
CA VAL A 371 11.83 7.77 18.22
C VAL A 371 12.30 7.60 19.67
N ALA A 372 13.55 7.19 19.87
CA ALA A 372 14.08 6.94 21.21
C ALA A 372 14.25 8.22 22.06
N TYR A 373 14.47 9.36 21.41
CA TYR A 373 14.47 10.69 22.06
C TYR A 373 13.07 11.10 22.50
N GLY A 374 12.06 10.72 21.73
CA GLY A 374 10.65 11.06 21.91
C GLY A 374 10.25 12.33 21.15
N TYR A 375 9.37 12.18 20.18
CA TYR A 375 8.90 13.31 19.36
C TYR A 375 8.23 14.42 20.16
N ASN A 376 7.59 14.09 21.30
CA ASN A 376 6.99 15.07 22.20
C ASN A 376 8.02 15.99 22.89
N ASN A 377 9.29 15.61 22.88
CA ASN A 377 10.38 16.41 23.44
C ASN A 377 10.99 17.38 22.42
N LEU A 378 10.58 17.29 21.14
CA LEU A 378 11.07 18.17 20.08
C LEU A 378 10.49 19.56 20.23
N VAL A 379 11.37 20.56 20.22
CA VAL A 379 10.96 21.96 20.29
C VAL A 379 10.91 22.51 18.86
N THR A 380 9.72 22.86 18.40
CA THR A 380 9.53 23.54 17.11
C THR A 380 10.16 24.92 17.13
N ARG A 381 10.94 25.23 16.09
CA ARG A 381 11.58 26.54 15.90
C ARG A 381 11.24 27.09 14.52
N LEU A 382 11.15 28.39 14.42
CA LEU A 382 11.08 29.04 13.11
C LEU A 382 12.42 28.84 12.39
N PRO A 383 12.43 28.56 11.07
CA PRO A 383 13.66 28.44 10.31
C PRO A 383 14.41 29.78 10.30
N GLU A 384 15.74 29.72 10.28
CA GLU A 384 16.60 30.90 10.25
C GLU A 384 16.45 31.69 8.95
N SER A 385 16.12 31.00 7.85
CA SER A 385 15.85 31.62 6.56
C SER A 385 14.35 31.58 6.25
N ASN A 386 13.81 32.69 5.77
CA ASN A 386 12.44 32.72 5.28
C ASN A 386 12.32 31.90 3.98
N THR A 387 11.35 31.00 3.94
CA THR A 387 10.95 30.39 2.67
C THR A 387 10.23 31.43 1.83
N VAL A 388 10.57 31.52 0.55
CA VAL A 388 9.84 32.35 -0.40
C VAL A 388 8.61 31.56 -0.85
N ALA A 389 7.49 31.80 -0.17
CA ALA A 389 6.20 31.23 -0.58
C ALA A 389 5.54 32.17 -1.58
N VAL A 390 5.46 31.75 -2.83
CA VAL A 390 4.73 32.48 -3.88
C VAL A 390 3.43 31.73 -4.14
N ALA A 391 2.30 32.42 -3.98
CA ALA A 391 1.01 31.87 -4.35
C ALA A 391 0.95 31.59 -5.86
N PHE A 392 0.39 30.46 -6.27
CA PHE A 392 0.18 30.19 -7.69
C PHE A 392 -0.75 31.22 -8.30
N PRO A 393 -0.33 31.96 -9.35
CA PRO A 393 -1.14 33.03 -9.93
C PRO A 393 -2.53 32.58 -10.36
N ILE A 394 -2.64 31.36 -10.90
CA ILE A 394 -3.94 30.76 -11.29
C ILE A 394 -4.90 30.65 -10.11
N ASN A 395 -4.42 30.27 -8.93
CA ASN A 395 -5.29 30.13 -7.75
C ASN A 395 -5.77 31.52 -7.30
N LYS A 396 -4.88 32.50 -7.26
CA LYS A 396 -5.24 33.88 -6.92
C LYS A 396 -6.28 34.48 -7.88
N LEU A 397 -6.10 34.22 -9.19
CA LEU A 397 -7.07 34.62 -10.20
C LEU A 397 -8.43 33.98 -9.95
N CYS A 398 -8.44 32.66 -9.73
CA CYS A 398 -9.67 31.90 -9.49
C CYS A 398 -10.40 32.36 -8.22
N ASP A 399 -9.68 32.61 -7.12
CA ASP A 399 -10.28 33.09 -5.88
C ASP A 399 -10.95 34.45 -6.05
N ASN A 400 -10.33 35.36 -6.78
CA ASN A 400 -10.92 36.64 -7.10
C ASN A 400 -12.18 36.49 -7.99
N LEU A 401 -12.13 35.63 -9.01
CA LEU A 401 -13.26 35.40 -9.91
C LEU A 401 -14.46 34.77 -9.18
N ARG A 402 -14.22 33.82 -8.28
CA ARG A 402 -15.30 33.17 -7.48
C ARG A 402 -16.13 34.21 -6.71
N ILE A 403 -15.43 35.09 -6.00
CA ILE A 403 -16.09 36.15 -5.21
C ILE A 403 -16.96 37.04 -6.11
N GLU A 404 -16.46 37.45 -7.25
CA GLU A 404 -17.18 38.32 -8.17
C GLU A 404 -18.35 37.62 -8.88
N ILE A 405 -18.20 36.33 -9.19
CA ILE A 405 -19.29 35.53 -9.77
C ILE A 405 -20.39 35.34 -8.74
N ALA A 406 -20.05 35.02 -7.49
CA ALA A 406 -21.02 34.90 -6.42
C ALA A 406 -21.76 36.22 -6.14
N ALA A 407 -21.03 37.35 -6.15
CA ALA A 407 -21.64 38.69 -6.01
C ALA A 407 -22.55 39.05 -7.18
N ALA A 408 -22.40 38.43 -8.36
CA ALA A 408 -23.31 38.58 -9.49
C ALA A 408 -24.58 37.69 -9.39
N GLY A 409 -24.77 36.98 -8.28
CA GLY A 409 -25.97 36.17 -8.01
C GLY A 409 -25.92 34.77 -8.60
N TRP A 410 -24.70 34.20 -8.75
CA TRP A 410 -24.46 32.81 -9.14
C TRP A 410 -24.03 32.00 -7.93
N THR A 411 -24.42 30.74 -7.87
CA THR A 411 -24.04 29.82 -6.79
C THR A 411 -22.91 28.90 -7.26
N GLU A 412 -21.81 28.83 -6.50
CA GLU A 412 -20.72 27.90 -6.80
C GLU A 412 -21.13 26.48 -6.49
N ALA A 413 -20.82 25.57 -7.40
CA ALA A 413 -20.93 24.13 -7.19
C ALA A 413 -19.52 23.52 -7.14
N LEU A 414 -19.33 22.55 -6.25
CA LEU A 414 -18.11 21.76 -6.12
C LEU A 414 -18.42 20.31 -6.45
N ASN A 415 -17.99 19.87 -7.63
CA ASN A 415 -18.27 18.54 -8.12
C ASN A 415 -17.02 17.66 -8.12
N PHE A 416 -17.20 16.32 -8.09
CA PHE A 416 -16.10 15.39 -8.17
C PHE A 416 -15.37 15.50 -9.52
N ALA A 417 -14.04 15.32 -9.46
CA ALA A 417 -13.20 15.28 -10.66
C ALA A 417 -13.34 13.96 -11.43
N LEU A 418 -13.93 12.93 -10.85
CA LEU A 418 -14.22 11.65 -11.47
C LEU A 418 -15.70 11.56 -11.85
N CYS A 419 -15.99 10.90 -12.97
CA CYS A 419 -17.34 10.70 -13.47
C CYS A 419 -17.44 9.40 -14.29
N SER A 420 -18.65 9.06 -14.72
CA SER A 420 -18.86 7.93 -15.61
C SER A 420 -18.40 8.26 -17.04
N ARG A 421 -18.09 7.22 -17.82
CA ARG A 421 -17.79 7.38 -19.27
C ARG A 421 -18.93 8.05 -20.01
N ASP A 422 -20.16 7.66 -19.69
CA ASP A 422 -21.36 8.19 -20.33
C ASP A 422 -21.55 9.69 -20.08
N ASP A 423 -21.18 10.17 -18.89
CA ASP A 423 -21.34 11.59 -18.53
C ASP A 423 -20.57 12.54 -19.46
N ILE A 424 -19.37 12.14 -19.90
CA ILE A 424 -18.54 12.96 -20.79
C ILE A 424 -18.71 12.62 -22.28
N SER A 425 -19.35 11.51 -22.62
CA SER A 425 -19.52 11.04 -24.00
C SER A 425 -20.98 11.07 -24.46
N SER A 426 -21.71 9.99 -24.26
CA SER A 426 -23.07 9.81 -24.81
C SER A 426 -24.05 10.87 -24.29
N LYS A 427 -24.03 11.20 -22.99
CA LYS A 427 -24.92 12.21 -22.40
C LYS A 427 -24.64 13.63 -22.89
N LEU A 428 -23.38 13.96 -23.21
CA LEU A 428 -23.01 15.24 -23.83
C LEU A 428 -23.02 15.19 -25.36
N ARG A 429 -23.37 14.06 -25.96
CA ARG A 429 -23.30 13.82 -27.42
C ARG A 429 -21.89 14.03 -28.02
N GLN A 430 -20.86 13.69 -27.23
CA GLN A 430 -19.44 13.83 -27.57
C GLN A 430 -18.76 12.45 -27.57
N PRO A 431 -19.01 11.58 -28.57
CA PRO A 431 -18.48 10.21 -28.56
C PRO A 431 -16.94 10.16 -28.50
N ASP A 432 -16.28 11.13 -29.11
CA ASP A 432 -14.82 11.21 -29.20
C ASP A 432 -14.14 11.70 -27.89
N ALA A 433 -14.93 12.22 -26.92
CA ALA A 433 -14.41 12.73 -25.66
C ALA A 433 -13.66 11.64 -24.85
N LEU A 434 -14.04 10.37 -24.99
CA LEU A 434 -13.38 9.25 -24.33
C LEU A 434 -11.92 9.08 -24.75
N SER A 435 -11.56 9.45 -25.97
CA SER A 435 -10.19 9.37 -26.48
C SER A 435 -9.23 10.30 -25.72
N GLN A 436 -9.75 11.45 -25.27
CA GLN A 436 -9.01 12.48 -24.51
C GLN A 436 -9.07 12.27 -23.00
N ALA A 437 -9.95 11.40 -22.52
CA ALA A 437 -10.14 11.18 -21.10
C ALA A 437 -9.05 10.28 -20.50
N VAL A 438 -8.66 10.58 -19.27
CA VAL A 438 -7.85 9.69 -18.44
C VAL A 438 -8.76 8.67 -17.80
N HIS A 439 -8.47 7.38 -18.01
CA HIS A 439 -9.25 6.27 -17.48
C HIS A 439 -8.69 5.78 -16.15
N ILE A 440 -9.58 5.53 -15.19
CA ILE A 440 -9.20 4.96 -13.90
C ILE A 440 -9.07 3.44 -14.05
N GLY A 441 -7.93 2.90 -13.67
CA GLY A 441 -7.72 1.45 -13.57
C GLY A 441 -8.50 0.88 -12.38
N ASN A 442 -9.33 -0.14 -12.64
CA ASN A 442 -10.13 -0.80 -11.60
C ASN A 442 -11.02 0.16 -10.76
N PRO A 443 -11.96 0.90 -11.40
CA PRO A 443 -12.81 1.85 -10.69
C PRO A 443 -13.75 1.12 -9.72
N LYS A 444 -13.94 1.67 -8.54
CA LYS A 444 -14.81 1.09 -7.51
C LYS A 444 -16.29 1.07 -7.93
N THR A 445 -16.72 2.07 -8.68
CA THR A 445 -18.11 2.21 -9.20
C THR A 445 -18.09 2.75 -10.62
N LEU A 446 -19.22 2.61 -11.33
CA LEU A 446 -19.41 3.19 -12.67
C LEU A 446 -19.32 4.73 -12.67
N GLU A 447 -19.62 5.36 -11.56
CA GLU A 447 -19.53 6.83 -11.40
C GLU A 447 -18.08 7.35 -11.40
N PHE A 448 -17.07 6.51 -11.20
CA PHE A 448 -15.67 6.92 -11.04
C PHE A 448 -14.73 6.29 -12.09
N GLN A 449 -15.23 6.10 -13.31
CA GLN A 449 -14.49 5.40 -14.39
C GLN A 449 -13.43 6.26 -15.07
N VAL A 450 -13.65 7.57 -15.15
CA VAL A 450 -12.79 8.50 -15.88
C VAL A 450 -12.63 9.82 -15.14
N ALA A 451 -11.51 10.51 -15.39
CA ALA A 451 -11.37 11.90 -15.01
C ALA A 451 -12.19 12.78 -15.97
N ARG A 452 -12.87 13.77 -15.43
CA ARG A 452 -13.73 14.68 -16.19
C ARG A 452 -12.95 15.49 -17.20
N THR A 453 -13.48 15.61 -18.41
CA THR A 453 -12.95 16.47 -19.48
C THR A 453 -13.76 17.75 -19.68
N SER A 454 -14.86 17.89 -18.94
CA SER A 454 -15.77 19.05 -18.93
C SER A 454 -16.37 19.22 -17.54
N LEU A 455 -16.68 20.45 -17.15
CA LEU A 455 -17.39 20.77 -15.90
C LEU A 455 -18.92 20.64 -16.03
N LEU A 456 -19.45 20.63 -17.25
CA LEU A 456 -20.89 20.58 -17.51
C LEU A 456 -21.60 19.36 -16.88
N PRO A 457 -21.09 18.13 -16.95
CA PRO A 457 -21.78 16.99 -16.35
C PRO A 457 -22.01 17.14 -14.85
N GLY A 458 -21.04 17.65 -14.12
CA GLY A 458 -21.16 17.93 -12.69
C GLY A 458 -22.26 18.95 -12.40
N LEU A 459 -22.25 20.07 -13.12
CA LEU A 459 -23.27 21.11 -12.98
C LEU A 459 -24.67 20.61 -13.32
N LEU A 460 -24.83 19.82 -14.40
CA LEU A 460 -26.12 19.25 -14.79
C LEU A 460 -26.66 18.24 -13.77
N LYS A 461 -25.81 17.41 -13.21
CA LYS A 461 -26.16 16.50 -12.10
C LYS A 461 -26.59 17.29 -10.86
N THR A 462 -25.91 18.38 -10.55
CA THR A 462 -26.25 19.26 -9.42
C THR A 462 -27.62 19.91 -9.64
N LEU A 463 -27.93 20.40 -10.85
CA LEU A 463 -29.25 20.87 -11.21
C LEU A 463 -30.31 19.78 -11.03
N ALA A 464 -30.03 18.56 -11.51
CA ALA A 464 -30.98 17.44 -11.40
C ALA A 464 -31.28 17.04 -9.95
N SER A 465 -30.29 17.15 -9.07
CA SER A 465 -30.45 16.89 -7.62
C SER A 465 -31.19 18.03 -6.88
N ASN A 466 -31.29 19.21 -7.50
CA ASN A 466 -31.93 20.39 -6.89
C ASN A 466 -33.17 20.88 -7.68
N ARG A 467 -33.90 19.97 -8.32
CA ARG A 467 -35.05 20.30 -9.18
C ARG A 467 -36.22 21.02 -8.45
N ASP A 468 -36.31 20.81 -7.16
CA ASP A 468 -37.37 21.39 -6.32
C ASP A 468 -37.08 22.82 -5.86
N MET A 469 -35.91 23.33 -6.18
CA MET A 469 -35.53 24.70 -5.86
C MET A 469 -36.22 25.71 -6.80
N PRO A 470 -36.49 26.93 -6.31
CA PRO A 470 -37.11 27.97 -7.14
C PRO A 470 -36.26 28.35 -8.35
N LEU A 471 -36.91 28.53 -9.49
CA LEU A 471 -36.28 29.04 -10.72
C LEU A 471 -36.12 30.56 -10.71
N PRO A 472 -35.11 31.12 -11.37
CA PRO A 472 -34.07 30.46 -12.15
C PRO A 472 -32.95 29.87 -11.27
N LEU A 473 -32.38 28.73 -11.66
CA LEU A 473 -31.12 28.22 -11.07
C LEU A 473 -29.94 28.73 -11.86
N ARG A 474 -28.96 29.26 -11.14
CA ARG A 474 -27.70 29.83 -11.69
C ARG A 474 -26.54 29.20 -10.96
N LEU A 475 -25.91 28.21 -11.58
CA LEU A 475 -24.75 27.53 -11.00
C LEU A 475 -23.50 27.82 -11.81
N PHE A 476 -22.35 27.87 -11.13
CA PHE A 476 -21.06 27.92 -11.77
C PHE A 476 -20.08 26.98 -11.07
N GLU A 477 -19.03 26.60 -11.76
CA GLU A 477 -17.89 25.87 -11.24
C GLU A 477 -16.60 26.39 -11.89
N LEU A 478 -15.58 26.64 -11.08
CA LEU A 478 -14.27 27.10 -11.51
C LEU A 478 -13.22 26.14 -10.97
N GLN A 479 -12.90 25.10 -11.77
CA GLN A 479 -12.06 23.98 -11.36
C GLN A 479 -11.30 23.39 -12.55
N ASP A 480 -10.44 22.40 -12.24
CA ASP A 480 -9.70 21.67 -13.24
C ASP A 480 -10.54 20.59 -13.92
N VAL A 481 -10.32 20.45 -15.21
CA VAL A 481 -10.58 19.26 -16.00
C VAL A 481 -9.26 18.57 -16.30
N ILE A 482 -9.29 17.28 -16.62
CA ILE A 482 -8.09 16.47 -16.83
C ILE A 482 -8.14 15.90 -18.24
N VAL A 483 -7.12 16.19 -19.03
CA VAL A 483 -7.02 15.72 -20.42
C VAL A 483 -5.68 15.01 -20.67
N LYS A 484 -5.70 14.03 -21.57
CA LYS A 484 -4.47 13.38 -22.01
C LYS A 484 -3.58 14.39 -22.73
N ASP A 485 -2.30 14.37 -22.43
CA ASP A 485 -1.29 15.17 -23.10
C ASP A 485 0.03 14.36 -23.16
N ALA A 486 0.37 13.91 -24.36
CA ALA A 486 1.56 13.09 -24.59
C ALA A 486 2.89 13.86 -24.40
N LYS A 487 2.84 15.20 -24.24
CA LYS A 487 4.03 16.03 -24.00
C LYS A 487 4.41 16.08 -22.53
N MET A 488 3.48 15.68 -21.65
CA MET A 488 3.71 15.65 -20.21
C MET A 488 4.31 14.30 -19.81
N ASP A 489 5.17 14.27 -18.81
CA ASP A 489 5.82 13.07 -18.27
C ASP A 489 4.83 12.00 -17.80
N VAL A 490 3.71 12.42 -17.19
CA VAL A 490 2.62 11.53 -16.74
C VAL A 490 1.58 11.26 -17.84
N GLY A 491 1.75 11.80 -19.05
CA GLY A 491 0.82 11.60 -20.17
C GLY A 491 -0.53 12.31 -20.04
N ALA A 492 -0.68 13.23 -19.09
CA ALA A 492 -1.90 13.99 -18.83
C ALA A 492 -1.59 15.36 -18.21
N ARG A 493 -2.52 16.29 -18.32
CA ARG A 493 -2.44 17.61 -17.68
C ARG A 493 -3.80 18.06 -17.13
N ASN A 494 -3.76 18.89 -16.13
CA ASN A 494 -4.92 19.64 -15.69
C ASN A 494 -5.08 20.89 -16.58
N GLU A 495 -6.33 21.30 -16.76
CA GLU A 495 -6.67 22.54 -17.45
C GLU A 495 -7.77 23.24 -16.65
N ARG A 496 -7.48 24.46 -16.19
CA ARG A 496 -8.41 25.24 -15.38
C ARG A 496 -9.50 25.85 -16.26
N ARG A 497 -10.76 25.46 -15.98
CA ARG A 497 -11.94 25.97 -16.69
C ARG A 497 -12.93 26.64 -15.75
N LEU A 498 -13.67 27.58 -16.33
CA LEU A 498 -14.87 28.15 -15.76
C LEU A 498 -16.07 27.67 -16.57
N ALA A 499 -17.06 27.10 -15.89
CA ALA A 499 -18.36 26.77 -16.49
C ALA A 499 -19.50 27.41 -15.68
N ALA A 500 -20.54 27.81 -16.38
CA ALA A 500 -21.78 28.30 -15.76
C ALA A 500 -23.00 27.80 -16.53
N VAL A 501 -24.08 27.51 -15.80
CA VAL A 501 -25.36 27.04 -16.35
C VAL A 501 -26.51 27.87 -15.80
N TYR A 502 -27.39 28.24 -16.69
CA TYR A 502 -28.64 28.92 -16.38
C TYR A 502 -29.82 28.03 -16.73
N TYR A 503 -30.58 27.58 -15.73
CA TYR A 503 -31.68 26.66 -15.89
C TYR A 503 -32.98 27.36 -15.55
N ASN A 504 -33.90 27.44 -16.54
CA ASN A 504 -35.18 28.15 -16.38
C ASN A 504 -36.16 27.73 -17.49
N LYS A 505 -37.37 28.28 -17.51
CA LYS A 505 -38.38 28.09 -18.56
C LYS A 505 -37.93 28.51 -19.97
N ALA A 506 -36.90 29.37 -20.06
CA ALA A 506 -36.19 29.73 -21.30
C ALA A 506 -34.68 29.57 -21.09
N ALA A 507 -33.96 29.25 -22.15
CA ALA A 507 -32.50 28.98 -22.09
C ALA A 507 -31.67 30.21 -21.68
N GLY A 508 -32.20 31.43 -21.87
CA GLY A 508 -31.61 32.68 -21.41
C GLY A 508 -30.21 32.92 -21.97
N PHE A 509 -30.03 32.82 -23.28
CA PHE A 509 -28.75 33.05 -23.94
C PHE A 509 -28.16 34.40 -23.54
N GLU A 510 -28.98 35.46 -23.46
CA GLU A 510 -28.57 36.81 -23.05
C GLU A 510 -28.03 36.86 -21.61
N ILE A 511 -28.50 35.99 -20.74
CA ILE A 511 -28.04 35.87 -19.34
C ILE A 511 -26.62 35.23 -19.32
N ILE A 512 -26.46 34.15 -20.05
CA ILE A 512 -25.16 33.46 -20.15
C ILE A 512 -24.14 34.30 -20.90
N GLN A 513 -24.54 35.05 -21.94
CA GLN A 513 -23.64 35.98 -22.62
C GLN A 513 -23.25 37.13 -21.69
N GLY A 514 -24.22 37.69 -20.96
CA GLY A 514 -23.93 38.72 -19.94
C GLY A 514 -22.98 38.24 -18.85
N PHE A 515 -23.06 36.97 -18.48
CA PHE A 515 -22.06 36.34 -17.59
C PHE A 515 -20.68 36.31 -18.22
N LEU A 516 -20.55 35.84 -19.47
CA LEU A 516 -19.28 35.84 -20.21
C LEU A 516 -18.70 37.24 -20.32
N ASP A 517 -19.52 38.25 -20.74
CA ASP A 517 -19.10 39.63 -20.89
C ASP A 517 -18.58 40.24 -19.57
N ARG A 518 -19.25 39.89 -18.45
CA ARG A 518 -18.79 40.26 -17.11
C ARG A 518 -17.42 39.67 -16.79
N MET A 519 -17.25 38.36 -17.03
CA MET A 519 -15.98 37.67 -16.77
C MET A 519 -14.83 38.28 -17.61
N MET A 520 -15.06 38.51 -18.88
CA MET A 520 -14.07 39.11 -19.76
C MET A 520 -13.67 40.54 -19.30
N ARG A 521 -14.64 41.36 -18.85
CA ARG A 521 -14.33 42.68 -18.24
C ARG A 521 -13.45 42.54 -17.01
N MET A 522 -13.71 41.57 -16.14
CA MET A 522 -12.89 41.34 -14.95
C MET A 522 -11.48 40.92 -15.30
N LEU A 523 -11.34 40.12 -16.37
CA LEU A 523 -10.07 39.74 -16.95
C LEU A 523 -9.40 40.85 -17.78
N LYS A 524 -10.02 42.04 -17.85
CA LYS A 524 -9.57 43.20 -18.62
C LYS A 524 -9.49 42.96 -20.14
N VAL A 525 -10.35 42.08 -20.65
CA VAL A 525 -10.44 41.77 -22.07
C VAL A 525 -11.72 42.40 -22.64
N ASN A 526 -11.57 43.31 -23.56
CA ASN A 526 -12.70 44.03 -24.19
C ASN A 526 -13.23 43.26 -25.41
N PRO A 527 -14.51 43.42 -25.77
CA PRO A 527 -15.03 42.88 -27.03
C PRO A 527 -14.31 43.51 -28.23
N SER A 528 -13.60 42.71 -29.01
CA SER A 528 -12.90 43.13 -30.24
C SER A 528 -12.50 41.95 -31.10
N LYS A 529 -12.46 42.15 -32.42
CA LYS A 529 -11.97 41.16 -33.39
C LYS A 529 -10.53 41.47 -33.89
N ASP A 530 -9.88 42.46 -33.34
CA ASP A 530 -8.53 42.88 -33.75
C ASP A 530 -7.40 42.01 -33.19
N GLY A 531 -7.71 40.93 -32.50
CA GLY A 531 -6.75 40.03 -31.89
C GLY A 531 -6.31 40.41 -30.45
N THR A 532 -6.77 41.55 -29.92
CA THR A 532 -6.50 41.99 -28.54
C THR A 532 -7.62 41.65 -27.58
N GLY A 533 -8.85 41.50 -28.11
CA GLY A 533 -10.06 41.28 -27.36
C GLY A 533 -10.63 39.87 -27.49
N TYR A 534 -11.91 39.74 -27.14
CA TYR A 534 -12.67 38.53 -27.32
C TYR A 534 -13.90 38.78 -28.19
N TYR A 535 -14.39 37.70 -28.80
CA TYR A 535 -15.67 37.71 -29.51
C TYR A 535 -16.23 36.27 -29.58
N ILE A 536 -17.50 36.17 -29.91
CA ILE A 536 -18.14 34.87 -30.17
C ILE A 536 -18.36 34.71 -31.68
N GLU A 537 -18.23 33.47 -32.15
CA GLU A 537 -18.44 33.11 -33.54
C GLU A 537 -19.30 31.86 -33.63
N ALA A 538 -20.32 31.85 -34.50
CA ALA A 538 -21.21 30.71 -34.67
C ALA A 538 -20.42 29.41 -34.89
N ASP A 539 -20.80 28.35 -34.19
CA ASP A 539 -20.15 27.04 -34.26
C ASP A 539 -21.17 25.92 -34.14
N GLU A 540 -20.79 24.74 -34.60
CA GLU A 540 -21.59 23.53 -34.44
C GLU A 540 -20.91 22.60 -33.42
N ASN A 541 -21.52 22.45 -32.26
CA ASN A 541 -21.08 21.53 -31.23
C ASN A 541 -22.26 20.67 -30.80
N PRO A 542 -22.17 19.33 -30.89
CA PRO A 542 -23.29 18.41 -30.64
C PRO A 542 -23.93 18.52 -29.25
N THR A 543 -23.19 19.03 -28.26
CA THR A 543 -23.70 19.26 -26.89
C THR A 543 -24.76 20.38 -26.86
N TYR A 544 -24.71 21.27 -27.82
CA TYR A 544 -25.60 22.44 -27.89
C TYR A 544 -26.66 22.25 -28.98
N PHE A 545 -27.72 23.04 -28.88
CA PHE A 545 -28.80 23.04 -29.86
C PHE A 545 -28.30 23.60 -31.20
N PRO A 546 -28.59 22.97 -32.35
CA PRO A 546 -28.18 23.46 -33.67
C PRO A 546 -28.56 24.92 -33.91
N GLY A 547 -27.61 25.72 -34.37
CA GLY A 547 -27.80 27.15 -34.61
C GLY A 547 -27.92 28.01 -33.33
N ARG A 548 -27.69 27.42 -32.16
CA ARG A 548 -27.69 28.10 -30.85
C ARG A 548 -26.40 27.89 -30.06
N CYS A 549 -25.29 27.74 -30.77
CA CYS A 549 -23.95 27.54 -30.23
C CYS A 549 -22.97 28.52 -30.86
N ALA A 550 -22.03 29.01 -30.06
CA ALA A 550 -20.90 29.79 -30.53
C ALA A 550 -19.63 29.34 -29.81
N LYS A 551 -18.48 29.35 -30.51
CA LYS A 551 -17.16 29.28 -29.90
C LYS A 551 -16.76 30.67 -29.36
N ILE A 552 -16.06 30.67 -28.24
CA ILE A 552 -15.51 31.87 -27.63
C ILE A 552 -14.06 32.01 -28.11
N ILE A 553 -13.75 33.10 -28.79
CA ILE A 553 -12.42 33.40 -29.27
C ILE A 553 -11.84 34.52 -28.40
N GLY A 554 -10.72 34.25 -27.79
CA GLY A 554 -9.99 35.17 -26.93
C GLY A 554 -8.86 35.89 -27.67
N PRO A 555 -8.02 36.62 -26.93
CA PRO A 555 -6.87 37.32 -27.48
C PRO A 555 -5.97 36.38 -28.30
N LYS A 556 -5.35 36.96 -29.34
CA LYS A 556 -4.52 36.21 -30.32
C LYS A 556 -5.26 35.08 -31.08
N GLY A 557 -6.60 35.10 -31.09
CA GLY A 557 -7.40 34.12 -31.82
C GLY A 557 -7.49 32.74 -31.13
N VAL A 558 -7.17 32.64 -29.85
CA VAL A 558 -7.23 31.37 -29.10
C VAL A 558 -8.70 30.99 -28.86
N ILE A 559 -9.08 29.79 -29.22
CA ILE A 559 -10.41 29.23 -28.89
C ILE A 559 -10.38 28.89 -27.40
N LEU A 560 -11.20 29.60 -26.61
CA LEU A 560 -11.27 29.41 -25.16
C LEU A 560 -12.28 28.32 -24.77
N GLY A 561 -13.40 28.19 -25.50
CA GLY A 561 -14.49 27.28 -25.18
C GLY A 561 -15.77 27.59 -25.97
N HIS A 562 -16.92 27.19 -25.40
CA HIS A 562 -18.22 27.31 -26.08
C HIS A 562 -19.29 27.94 -25.18
N ILE A 563 -20.26 28.57 -25.80
CA ILE A 563 -21.42 29.18 -25.19
C ILE A 563 -22.67 28.85 -26.04
N GLY A 564 -23.81 28.58 -25.39
CA GLY A 564 -25.03 28.33 -26.13
C GLY A 564 -26.19 27.75 -25.29
N ALA A 565 -27.25 27.36 -25.95
CA ALA A 565 -28.34 26.58 -25.36
C ALA A 565 -28.04 25.09 -25.50
N LEU A 566 -28.14 24.33 -24.42
CA LEU A 566 -27.87 22.90 -24.45
C LEU A 566 -28.92 22.16 -25.29
N HIS A 567 -28.49 21.07 -25.94
CA HIS A 567 -29.34 20.22 -26.73
C HIS A 567 -30.41 19.53 -25.85
N PRO A 568 -31.67 19.39 -26.28
CA PRO A 568 -32.71 18.71 -25.50
C PRO A 568 -32.34 17.28 -25.06
N GLU A 569 -31.66 16.51 -25.90
CA GLU A 569 -31.20 15.18 -25.53
C GLU A 569 -30.14 15.21 -24.41
N VAL A 570 -29.28 16.22 -24.36
CA VAL A 570 -28.33 16.42 -23.25
C VAL A 570 -29.11 16.69 -21.96
N ILE A 571 -30.05 17.61 -22.01
CA ILE A 571 -30.92 17.99 -20.88
C ILE A 571 -31.65 16.76 -20.33
N THR A 572 -32.33 15.99 -21.20
CA THR A 572 -33.06 14.79 -20.80
C THR A 572 -32.18 13.66 -20.30
N SER A 573 -30.97 13.49 -20.87
CA SER A 573 -29.99 12.47 -20.44
C SER A 573 -29.49 12.70 -19.01
N PHE A 574 -29.54 13.94 -18.50
CA PHE A 574 -29.24 14.26 -17.11
C PHE A 574 -30.51 14.36 -16.24
N GLY A 575 -31.69 13.95 -16.77
CA GLY A 575 -32.97 13.94 -16.01
C GLY A 575 -33.55 15.34 -15.80
N LEU A 576 -33.17 16.32 -16.61
CA LEU A 576 -33.71 17.67 -16.58
C LEU A 576 -34.85 17.82 -17.62
N THR A 577 -35.76 18.77 -17.39
CA THR A 577 -36.97 18.92 -18.21
C THR A 577 -37.15 20.30 -18.85
N MET A 578 -36.32 21.28 -18.40
CA MET A 578 -36.42 22.66 -18.88
C MET A 578 -35.16 23.07 -19.68
N PRO A 579 -35.26 24.10 -20.50
CA PRO A 579 -34.11 24.66 -21.22
C PRO A 579 -32.99 25.08 -20.29
N CYS A 580 -31.77 24.93 -20.77
CA CYS A 580 -30.58 25.30 -20.05
C CYS A 580 -29.60 26.03 -20.98
N GLY A 581 -29.21 27.25 -20.62
CA GLY A 581 -28.07 27.95 -21.23
C GLY A 581 -26.78 27.58 -20.52
N ALA A 582 -25.68 27.41 -21.26
CA ALA A 582 -24.41 27.01 -20.72
C ALA A 582 -23.24 27.74 -21.37
N VAL A 583 -22.19 27.97 -20.58
CA VAL A 583 -20.88 28.43 -21.04
C VAL A 583 -19.81 27.62 -20.34
N GLU A 584 -18.77 27.23 -21.05
CA GLU A 584 -17.56 26.61 -20.50
C GLU A 584 -16.35 27.09 -21.29
N PHE A 585 -15.33 27.59 -20.58
CA PHE A 585 -14.11 28.06 -21.22
C PHE A 585 -12.86 27.95 -20.32
N ASN A 586 -11.69 27.85 -20.97
CA ASN A 586 -10.38 27.79 -20.32
C ASN A 586 -9.98 29.21 -19.82
N VAL A 587 -9.57 29.31 -18.54
CA VAL A 587 -9.14 30.57 -17.93
C VAL A 587 -7.63 30.76 -17.89
N GLU A 588 -6.83 29.70 -18.19
CA GLU A 588 -5.36 29.78 -18.14
C GLU A 588 -4.75 30.83 -19.10
N PRO A 589 -5.30 31.06 -20.31
CA PRO A 589 -4.76 32.07 -21.24
C PRO A 589 -4.79 33.51 -20.71
N PHE A 590 -5.42 33.76 -19.57
CA PHE A 590 -5.51 35.07 -18.94
C PHE A 590 -4.49 35.31 -17.81
N LEU A 591 -3.57 34.38 -17.62
CA LEU A 591 -2.49 34.45 -16.62
C LEU A 591 -1.32 35.30 -17.10
#